data_1d59d8cef21ace7ededffaea3ac87530
#
_entry.id   1d59d8cef21ace7ededffaea3ac87530
#
_cell.length_a   1.000
_cell.length_b   1.000
_cell.length_c   1.000
_cell.angle_alpha   90.00
_cell.angle_beta   90.00
_cell.angle_gamma   90.00
#
_symmetry.space_group_name_H-M   'P 1'
#
loop_
_entity.id
_entity.type
_entity.pdbx_description
1 polymer ?
#
loop_
_entity_poly.entity_id
_entity_poly.type
_entity_poly.pdbx_seq_one_letter_code
_entity_poly.pdbx_strand_id
1 'polypeptide(L)'
;MAQSRRTEIVDFVVTQLKEIDGGVSSFNPSYTYTQNVFNNVFRRIKFLDEVNDFPALYVSAGTEIRDFNSKSLTVATLGVTIRAYVFGEDNSQSLVDDITQDIEHVIYSIGDHPDKGILDITIDSITSDEGLATPYGIAEVELTLVYRLDG
;
A
#
# COMPACT_ATOMS: atom_id res chain seq x y z
N MET A 1 13.92 17.33 -13.90
CA MET A 1 14.30 15.98 -14.34
C MET A 1 13.11 15.04 -14.22
N ALA A 2 12.87 14.22 -15.23
CA ALA A 2 11.76 13.28 -15.20
C ALA A 2 12.03 12.16 -14.21
N GLN A 3 11.02 11.78 -13.46
CA GLN A 3 11.09 10.62 -12.57
C GLN A 3 11.06 9.33 -13.38
N SER A 4 11.63 8.25 -12.83
CA SER A 4 11.46 6.94 -13.44
C SER A 4 10.01 6.49 -13.33
N ARG A 5 9.57 5.61 -14.23
CA ARG A 5 8.22 5.04 -14.16
C ARG A 5 7.99 4.34 -12.82
N ARG A 6 9.00 3.62 -12.36
CA ARG A 6 8.93 2.94 -11.05
C ARG A 6 8.64 3.92 -9.93
N THR A 7 9.34 5.06 -9.89
CA THR A 7 9.13 6.09 -8.89
C THR A 7 7.71 6.67 -8.99
N GLU A 8 7.26 7.00 -10.20
CA GLU A 8 5.91 7.53 -10.40
C GLU A 8 4.84 6.56 -9.89
N ILE A 9 5.00 5.27 -10.18
CA ILE A 9 4.02 4.24 -9.78
C ILE A 9 3.99 4.08 -8.26
N VAL A 10 5.15 3.97 -7.63
CA VAL A 10 5.21 3.78 -6.17
C VAL A 10 4.71 5.04 -5.46
N ASP A 11 5.07 6.21 -5.93
CA ASP A 11 4.59 7.48 -5.35
C ASP A 11 3.08 7.62 -5.52
N PHE A 12 2.53 7.14 -6.63
CA PHE A 12 1.08 7.13 -6.83
C PHE A 12 0.40 6.26 -5.76
N VAL A 13 0.92 5.07 -5.50
CA VAL A 13 0.37 4.19 -4.45
C VAL A 13 0.44 4.87 -3.09
N VAL A 14 1.57 5.49 -2.76
CA VAL A 14 1.73 6.23 -1.50
C VAL A 14 0.66 7.32 -1.38
N THR A 15 0.47 8.09 -2.44
CA THR A 15 -0.50 9.19 -2.45
C THR A 15 -1.93 8.67 -2.25
N GLN A 16 -2.28 7.56 -2.90
CA GLN A 16 -3.61 6.98 -2.75
C GLN A 16 -3.84 6.45 -1.32
N LEU A 17 -2.83 5.85 -0.72
CA LEU A 17 -2.94 5.36 0.66
C LEU A 17 -3.12 6.49 1.68
N LYS A 18 -2.63 7.69 1.38
CA LYS A 18 -2.83 8.84 2.26
C LYS A 18 -4.30 9.25 2.37
N GLU A 19 -5.16 8.77 1.49
CA GLU A 19 -6.59 9.01 1.56
C GLU A 19 -7.23 8.34 2.78
N ILE A 20 -6.59 7.38 3.41
CA ILE A 20 -7.11 6.71 4.60
C ILE A 20 -7.13 7.71 5.75
N ASP A 21 -8.24 8.43 5.89
CA ASP A 21 -8.37 9.57 6.79
C ASP A 21 -9.54 9.43 7.78
N GLY A 22 -10.15 8.25 7.85
CA GLY A 22 -11.32 8.02 8.68
C GLY A 22 -12.62 8.51 8.08
N GLY A 23 -12.57 9.13 6.93
CA GLY A 23 -13.74 9.67 6.23
C GLY A 23 -14.23 8.73 5.14
N VAL A 24 -15.12 9.26 4.31
CA VAL A 24 -15.69 8.54 3.19
C VAL A 24 -14.67 8.43 2.06
N SER A 25 -14.58 7.26 1.45
CA SER A 25 -13.66 7.02 0.34
C SER A 25 -14.04 7.84 -0.89
N SER A 26 -13.05 8.42 -1.55
CA SER A 26 -13.26 9.10 -2.83
C SER A 26 -13.55 8.11 -3.96
N PHE A 27 -13.13 6.85 -3.79
CA PHE A 27 -13.38 5.81 -4.80
C PHE A 27 -14.79 5.25 -4.71
N ASN A 28 -15.35 5.16 -3.50
CA ASN A 28 -16.67 4.55 -3.28
C ASN A 28 -17.34 5.21 -2.09
N PRO A 29 -18.39 6.04 -2.31
CA PRO A 29 -19.07 6.73 -1.22
C PRO A 29 -19.72 5.81 -0.19
N SER A 30 -19.92 4.54 -0.51
CA SER A 30 -20.48 3.56 0.43
C SER A 30 -19.45 3.03 1.41
N TYR A 31 -18.17 3.32 1.20
CA TYR A 31 -17.09 2.87 2.09
C TYR A 31 -16.57 4.02 2.94
N THR A 32 -16.50 3.80 4.23
CA THR A 32 -15.89 4.74 5.17
C THR A 32 -14.65 4.09 5.76
N TYR A 33 -13.52 4.78 5.71
CA TYR A 33 -12.27 4.26 6.26
C TYR A 33 -12.40 4.06 7.77
N THR A 34 -11.90 2.93 8.27
CA THR A 34 -11.95 2.60 9.70
C THR A 34 -10.82 3.27 10.48
N GLN A 35 -9.72 3.59 9.78
CA GLN A 35 -8.54 4.19 10.39
C GLN A 35 -8.25 5.56 9.77
N ASN A 36 -7.47 6.36 10.49
CA ASN A 36 -6.94 7.62 9.96
C ASN A 36 -5.43 7.58 10.11
N VAL A 37 -4.71 7.56 8.99
CA VAL A 37 -3.24 7.51 9.01
C VAL A 37 -2.60 8.89 9.14
N PHE A 38 -3.39 9.96 9.13
CA PHE A 38 -2.89 11.34 9.30
C PHE A 38 -1.74 11.68 8.34
N ASN A 39 -1.81 11.20 7.09
CA ASN A 39 -0.74 11.32 6.09
C ASN A 39 0.56 10.60 6.45
N ASN A 40 0.56 9.73 7.45
CA ASN A 40 1.73 8.94 7.84
C ASN A 40 1.93 7.75 6.90
N VAL A 41 2.15 8.06 5.64
CA VAL A 41 2.46 7.06 4.60
C VAL A 41 3.77 7.47 3.96
N PHE A 42 4.77 6.60 4.05
CA PHE A 42 6.14 6.94 3.66
C PHE A 42 6.70 5.88 2.72
N ARG A 43 7.54 6.32 1.80
CA ARG A 43 8.19 5.46 0.84
C ARG A 43 9.54 4.98 1.39
N ARG A 44 9.49 4.18 2.46
CA ARG A 44 10.68 3.61 3.10
C ARG A 44 10.23 2.53 4.08
N ILE A 45 11.18 1.75 4.59
CA ILE A 45 10.93 0.81 5.68
C ILE A 45 11.45 1.40 6.98
N LYS A 46 10.68 1.25 8.04
CA LYS A 46 11.14 1.50 9.41
C LYS A 46 10.81 0.29 10.28
N PHE A 47 11.64 0.07 11.29
CA PHE A 47 11.34 -0.92 12.31
C PHE A 47 10.45 -0.31 13.38
N LEU A 48 9.73 -1.16 14.12
CA LEU A 48 8.73 -0.72 15.09
C LEU A 48 9.30 0.30 16.10
N ASP A 49 10.52 0.09 16.57
CA ASP A 49 11.15 0.97 17.56
C ASP A 49 11.50 2.36 17.03
N GLU A 50 11.41 2.55 15.70
CA GLU A 50 11.66 3.84 15.06
C GLU A 50 10.38 4.62 14.77
N VAL A 51 9.21 4.00 14.98
CA VAL A 51 7.92 4.61 14.65
C VAL A 51 7.38 5.34 15.87
N ASN A 52 7.05 6.62 15.68
CA ASN A 52 6.56 7.48 16.76
C ASN A 52 5.07 7.81 16.66
N ASP A 53 4.52 7.75 15.45
CA ASP A 53 3.11 8.08 15.19
C ASP A 53 2.38 6.85 14.67
N PHE A 54 1.17 6.62 15.17
CA PHE A 54 0.37 5.47 14.78
C PHE A 54 -1.05 5.93 14.42
N PRO A 55 -1.71 5.30 13.44
CA PRO A 55 -1.14 4.30 12.54
C PRO A 55 -0.19 4.92 11.52
N ALA A 56 0.75 4.12 11.04
CA ALA A 56 1.70 4.55 10.02
C ALA A 56 1.88 3.45 8.98
N LEU A 57 2.04 3.84 7.73
CA LEU A 57 2.26 2.93 6.62
C LEU A 57 3.60 3.20 5.97
N TYR A 58 4.34 2.15 5.66
CA TYR A 58 5.63 2.23 5.00
C TYR A 58 5.59 1.38 3.73
N VAL A 59 5.87 2.02 2.60
CA VAL A 59 5.77 1.40 1.28
C VAL A 59 7.18 1.23 0.73
N SER A 60 7.52 0.00 0.33
CA SER A 60 8.81 -0.28 -0.30
C SER A 60 8.61 -1.09 -1.56
N ALA A 61 9.43 -0.80 -2.57
CA ALA A 61 9.44 -1.53 -3.82
C ALA A 61 10.62 -2.49 -3.82
N GLY A 62 10.36 -3.73 -4.21
CA GLY A 62 11.37 -4.77 -4.29
C GLY A 62 11.79 -5.06 -5.72
N THR A 63 11.71 -6.33 -6.11
CA THR A 63 12.16 -6.81 -7.40
C THR A 63 11.21 -6.40 -8.52
N GLU A 64 11.77 -5.94 -9.62
CA GLU A 64 11.03 -5.65 -10.83
C GLU A 64 11.51 -6.59 -11.94
N ILE A 65 10.56 -7.26 -12.59
CA ILE A 65 10.82 -8.13 -13.73
C ILE A 65 10.22 -7.48 -14.97
N ARG A 66 10.98 -7.44 -16.07
CA ARG A 66 10.54 -6.80 -17.29
C ARG A 66 10.34 -7.83 -18.40
N ASP A 67 9.18 -7.73 -19.08
CA ASP A 67 8.85 -8.55 -20.22
C ASP A 67 8.66 -7.68 -21.45
N PHE A 68 9.30 -8.10 -22.54
CA PHE A 68 9.17 -7.42 -23.83
C PHE A 68 8.14 -8.19 -24.67
N ASN A 69 6.88 -7.79 -24.54
CA ASN A 69 5.79 -8.47 -25.26
C ASN A 69 5.76 -8.12 -26.74
N SER A 70 6.31 -6.97 -27.11
CA SER A 70 6.42 -6.55 -28.49
C SER A 70 7.47 -5.44 -28.57
N LYS A 71 7.77 -4.98 -29.81
CA LYS A 71 8.71 -3.89 -30.00
C LYS A 71 8.23 -2.57 -29.40
N SER A 72 6.92 -2.41 -29.25
CA SER A 72 6.31 -1.18 -28.77
C SER A 72 5.76 -1.27 -27.37
N LEU A 73 5.85 -2.46 -26.72
CA LEU A 73 5.28 -2.66 -25.40
C LEU A 73 6.24 -3.41 -24.48
N THR A 74 6.73 -2.71 -23.48
CA THR A 74 7.48 -3.31 -22.38
C THR A 74 6.65 -3.22 -21.12
N VAL A 75 6.50 -4.34 -20.44
CA VAL A 75 5.69 -4.45 -19.22
C VAL A 75 6.61 -4.80 -18.07
N ALA A 76 6.41 -4.10 -16.95
CA ALA A 76 7.14 -4.36 -15.71
C ALA A 76 6.19 -4.99 -14.69
N THR A 77 6.70 -5.97 -13.97
CA THR A 77 6.02 -6.61 -12.83
C THR A 77 6.84 -6.29 -11.59
N LEU A 78 6.25 -5.53 -10.67
CA LEU A 78 6.94 -5.00 -9.51
C LEU A 78 6.32 -5.55 -8.22
N GLY A 79 7.16 -6.10 -7.35
CA GLY A 79 6.77 -6.44 -5.99
C GLY A 79 6.81 -5.21 -5.09
N VAL A 80 5.73 -4.97 -4.37
CA VAL A 80 5.61 -3.84 -3.44
C VAL A 80 5.13 -4.37 -2.10
N THR A 81 5.75 -3.92 -1.02
CA THR A 81 5.35 -4.27 0.34
C THR A 81 4.83 -3.03 1.04
N ILE A 82 3.66 -3.14 1.65
CA ILE A 82 3.11 -2.11 2.53
C ILE A 82 3.15 -2.66 3.94
N ARG A 83 3.94 -2.03 4.81
CA ARG A 83 4.01 -2.41 6.22
C ARG A 83 3.23 -1.40 7.04
N ALA A 84 2.30 -1.89 7.84
CA ALA A 84 1.44 -1.06 8.68
C ALA A 84 1.76 -1.30 10.15
N TYR A 85 1.85 -0.21 10.91
CA TYR A 85 2.03 -0.25 12.35
C TYR A 85 0.85 0.43 13.03
N VAL A 86 0.26 -0.24 14.02
CA VAL A 86 -0.85 0.31 14.81
C VAL A 86 -0.53 0.17 16.30
N PHE A 87 -1.22 0.96 17.12
CA PHE A 87 -1.07 0.91 18.57
C PHE A 87 -2.45 0.84 19.22
N GLY A 88 -2.62 -0.13 20.12
CA GLY A 88 -3.85 -0.29 20.90
C GLY A 88 -3.59 -1.23 22.05
N GLU A 89 -3.77 -0.75 23.30
CA GLU A 89 -3.40 -1.53 24.49
C GLU A 89 -4.12 -2.87 24.56
N ASP A 90 -5.41 -2.91 24.21
CA ASP A 90 -6.22 -4.11 24.33
C ASP A 90 -6.76 -4.61 23.00
N ASN A 91 -6.57 -3.85 21.92
CA ASN A 91 -7.24 -4.13 20.64
C ASN A 91 -6.32 -4.08 19.43
N SER A 92 -5.02 -4.30 19.61
CA SER A 92 -4.06 -4.19 18.51
C SER A 92 -4.40 -5.10 17.34
N GLN A 93 -4.91 -6.30 17.57
CA GLN A 93 -5.28 -7.23 16.50
C GLN A 93 -6.49 -6.74 15.70
N SER A 94 -7.49 -6.15 16.37
CA SER A 94 -8.62 -5.54 15.67
C SER A 94 -8.17 -4.37 14.80
N LEU A 95 -7.22 -3.57 15.30
CA LEU A 95 -6.67 -2.46 14.55
C LEU A 95 -5.86 -2.93 13.34
N VAL A 96 -5.16 -4.06 13.45
CA VAL A 96 -4.48 -4.68 12.31
C VAL A 96 -5.48 -5.07 11.23
N ASP A 97 -6.58 -5.73 11.63
CA ASP A 97 -7.61 -6.12 10.68
C ASP A 97 -8.24 -4.90 10.01
N ASP A 98 -8.50 -3.86 10.79
CA ASP A 98 -9.09 -2.62 10.27
C ASP A 98 -8.18 -1.93 9.26
N ILE A 99 -6.88 -1.79 9.59
CA ILE A 99 -5.96 -1.10 8.68
C ILE A 99 -5.74 -1.91 7.40
N THR A 100 -5.70 -3.23 7.50
CA THR A 100 -5.56 -4.06 6.30
C THR A 100 -6.80 -3.98 5.42
N GLN A 101 -7.99 -3.89 6.00
CA GLN A 101 -9.22 -3.70 5.22
C GLN A 101 -9.18 -2.36 4.46
N ASP A 102 -8.74 -1.30 5.12
CA ASP A 102 -8.63 0.01 4.47
C ASP A 102 -7.61 -0.02 3.33
N ILE A 103 -6.46 -0.67 3.54
CA ILE A 103 -5.44 -0.84 2.50
C ILE A 103 -6.01 -1.62 1.32
N GLU A 104 -6.72 -2.73 1.60
CA GLU A 104 -7.35 -3.52 0.53
C GLU A 104 -8.31 -2.68 -0.30
N HIS A 105 -9.10 -1.86 0.36
CA HIS A 105 -10.05 -0.99 -0.35
C HIS A 105 -9.33 -0.07 -1.33
N VAL A 106 -8.25 0.58 -0.88
CA VAL A 106 -7.46 1.49 -1.74
C VAL A 106 -6.86 0.72 -2.91
N ILE A 107 -6.25 -0.43 -2.64
CA ILE A 107 -5.55 -1.21 -3.67
C ILE A 107 -6.54 -1.73 -4.72
N TYR A 108 -7.67 -2.28 -4.32
CA TYR A 108 -8.67 -2.75 -5.27
C TYR A 108 -9.30 -1.60 -6.05
N SER A 109 -9.44 -0.44 -5.42
CA SER A 109 -9.94 0.75 -6.10
C SER A 109 -8.97 1.23 -7.18
N ILE A 110 -7.66 1.16 -6.93
CA ILE A 110 -6.65 1.45 -7.95
C ILE A 110 -6.79 0.45 -9.11
N GLY A 111 -7.03 -0.82 -8.80
CA GLY A 111 -7.21 -1.84 -9.83
C GLY A 111 -8.45 -1.61 -10.69
N ASP A 112 -9.54 -1.14 -10.08
CA ASP A 112 -10.80 -0.86 -10.79
C ASP A 112 -10.72 0.43 -11.62
N HIS A 113 -9.91 1.39 -11.19
CA HIS A 113 -9.76 2.68 -11.86
C HIS A 113 -8.28 2.97 -12.09
N PRO A 114 -7.61 2.19 -12.95
CA PRO A 114 -6.15 2.29 -13.10
C PRO A 114 -5.74 3.62 -13.74
N ASP A 115 -4.60 4.11 -13.30
CA ASP A 115 -3.98 5.33 -13.79
C ASP A 115 -2.47 5.11 -13.89
N LYS A 116 -1.73 6.07 -14.45
CA LYS A 116 -0.27 6.03 -14.55
C LYS A 116 0.28 4.83 -15.32
N GLY A 117 -0.52 4.24 -16.22
CA GLY A 117 -0.09 3.09 -16.99
C GLY A 117 -0.13 1.76 -16.23
N ILE A 118 -0.78 1.74 -15.09
CA ILE A 118 -0.97 0.50 -14.33
C ILE A 118 -1.94 -0.40 -15.10
N LEU A 119 -1.51 -1.64 -15.35
CA LEU A 119 -2.33 -2.63 -16.04
C LEU A 119 -3.04 -3.56 -15.09
N ASP A 120 -2.40 -3.85 -13.95
CA ASP A 120 -2.96 -4.76 -12.96
C ASP A 120 -2.29 -4.51 -11.61
N ILE A 121 -3.02 -4.76 -10.53
CA ILE A 121 -2.50 -4.73 -9.18
C ILE A 121 -3.22 -5.80 -8.37
N THR A 122 -2.46 -6.66 -7.71
CA THR A 122 -3.02 -7.76 -6.92
C THR A 122 -2.38 -7.80 -5.54
N ILE A 123 -3.18 -8.19 -4.56
CA ILE A 123 -2.68 -8.48 -3.21
C ILE A 123 -2.32 -9.95 -3.18
N ASP A 124 -1.04 -10.23 -2.95
CA ASP A 124 -0.53 -11.60 -2.94
C ASP A 124 -0.67 -12.24 -1.56
N SER A 125 -0.42 -11.46 -0.50
CA SER A 125 -0.52 -11.97 0.87
C SER A 125 -0.67 -10.83 1.86
N ILE A 126 -1.29 -11.15 2.99
CA ILE A 126 -1.40 -10.27 4.14
C ILE A 126 -0.92 -11.06 5.35
N THR A 127 0.11 -10.56 6.03
CA THR A 127 0.72 -11.21 7.18
C THR A 127 0.62 -10.29 8.39
N SER A 128 0.29 -10.84 9.55
CA SER A 128 0.24 -10.07 10.79
C SER A 128 1.22 -10.64 11.81
N ASP A 129 1.49 -9.87 12.87
CA ASP A 129 2.34 -10.30 13.97
C ASP A 129 1.63 -11.26 14.92
N GLU A 130 0.37 -11.56 14.69
CA GLU A 130 -0.45 -12.49 15.48
C GLU A 130 -0.54 -12.10 16.97
N GLY A 131 -0.42 -10.81 17.27
CA GLY A 131 -0.49 -10.32 18.65
C GLY A 131 0.82 -10.36 19.41
N LEU A 132 1.91 -10.80 18.77
CA LEU A 132 3.19 -10.93 19.46
C LEU A 132 3.80 -9.59 19.87
N ALA A 133 3.46 -8.53 19.18
CA ALA A 133 4.01 -7.19 19.43
C ALA A 133 3.08 -6.33 20.32
N THR A 134 2.03 -6.89 20.90
CA THR A 134 1.07 -6.15 21.74
C THR A 134 1.81 -5.29 22.78
N PRO A 135 1.46 -4.01 22.99
CA PRO A 135 0.29 -3.25 22.49
C PRO A 135 0.37 -2.76 21.06
N TYR A 136 1.41 -3.10 20.34
CA TYR A 136 1.57 -2.73 18.93
C TYR A 136 1.05 -3.84 18.03
N GLY A 137 0.57 -3.47 16.85
CA GLY A 137 0.19 -4.41 15.81
C GLY A 137 0.99 -4.13 14.56
N ILE A 138 1.41 -5.19 13.87
CA ILE A 138 2.18 -5.10 12.64
C ILE A 138 1.48 -5.92 11.57
N ALA A 139 1.33 -5.33 10.39
CA ALA A 139 0.81 -6.03 9.22
C ALA A 139 1.72 -5.77 8.03
N GLU A 140 1.85 -6.77 7.16
CA GLU A 140 2.52 -6.63 5.89
C GLU A 140 1.57 -7.06 4.79
N VAL A 141 1.36 -6.18 3.83
CA VAL A 141 0.57 -6.46 2.63
C VAL A 141 1.54 -6.50 1.46
N GLU A 142 1.62 -7.65 0.80
CA GLU A 142 2.48 -7.82 -0.35
C GLU A 142 1.66 -7.77 -1.61
N LEU A 143 2.10 -6.93 -2.55
CA LEU A 143 1.42 -6.65 -3.80
C LEU A 143 2.28 -7.03 -4.99
N THR A 144 1.62 -7.40 -6.08
CA THR A 144 2.24 -7.44 -7.40
C THR A 144 1.55 -6.40 -8.26
N LEU A 145 2.36 -5.53 -8.86
CA LEU A 145 1.89 -4.41 -9.65
C LEU A 145 2.48 -4.52 -11.05
N VAL A 146 1.60 -4.53 -12.06
CA VAL A 146 2.02 -4.65 -13.46
C VAL A 146 1.74 -3.31 -14.14
N TYR A 147 2.73 -2.76 -14.81
CA TYR A 147 2.57 -1.46 -15.46
C TYR A 147 3.40 -1.36 -16.74
N ARG A 148 3.03 -0.39 -17.58
CA ARG A 148 3.72 -0.14 -18.84
C ARG A 148 4.91 0.79 -18.61
N LEU A 149 6.06 0.43 -19.19
CA LEU A 149 7.26 1.24 -19.10
C LEU A 149 7.30 2.33 -20.17
N ASP A 150 6.66 2.09 -21.28
CA ASP A 150 6.71 2.93 -22.48
C ASP A 150 5.38 3.66 -22.72
N GLY A 151 4.65 3.89 -21.67
CA GLY A 151 3.33 4.49 -21.78
C GLY A 151 3.25 5.99 -21.68
#